data_b1fa1f47a06581f0b2e2aead688c9d9d
#
_entry.id   b1fa1f47a06581f0b2e2aead688c9d9d
#
_cell.length_a   1.000
_cell.length_b   1.000
_cell.length_c   1.000
_cell.angle_alpha   90.00
_cell.angle_beta   90.00
_cell.angle_gamma   90.00
#
_symmetry.space_group_name_H-M   'P 1'
#
loop_
_entity.id
_entity.type
_entity.pdbx_description
1 polymer ?
#
loop_
_entity_poly.entity_id
_entity_poly.type
_entity_poly.pdbx_seq_one_letter_code
_entity_poly.pdbx_strand_id
1 'polypeptide(L)'
;MKKQIATACICILSVTAFAQQAELTAFNKERERISRTGIKVLAGYSAANIIYGSIAAGQAAGSNKYFHEMNAIWNGITLGITGIGFLTAKKEGILSYNESLKKQHNIEKLFLFNAGLDVAYIAGGAYLKERSKTTTKNPLRLKGYGESVMLQGGVLLLFDGIMYAIHNRHGKNLNKMGEKLQLSASGNGIGLVVKL
;
A
#
# COMPACT_ATOMS: atom_id res chain seq x y z
N MET A 1 11.94 30.95 -43.89
CA MET A 1 12.19 29.54 -43.55
C MET A 1 12.66 29.32 -42.11
N LYS A 2 13.75 29.94 -41.60
CA LYS A 2 14.24 29.71 -40.21
C LYS A 2 13.23 30.01 -39.12
N LYS A 3 12.44 31.11 -39.24
CA LYS A 3 11.38 31.45 -38.25
C LYS A 3 10.21 30.46 -38.23
N GLN A 4 9.80 29.94 -39.36
CA GLN A 4 8.72 28.95 -39.45
C GLN A 4 9.14 27.57 -38.90
N ILE A 5 10.40 27.16 -39.08
CA ILE A 5 10.96 25.94 -38.48
C ILE A 5 11.04 26.11 -36.95
N ALA A 6 11.50 27.23 -36.45
CA ALA A 6 11.55 27.52 -35.01
C ALA A 6 10.15 27.49 -34.37
N THR A 7 9.13 28.08 -35.01
CA THR A 7 7.74 28.05 -34.52
C THR A 7 7.18 26.62 -34.53
N ALA A 8 7.42 25.85 -35.58
CA ALA A 8 6.98 24.46 -35.65
C ALA A 8 7.66 23.57 -34.55
N CYS A 9 8.94 23.76 -34.30
CA CYS A 9 9.65 23.07 -33.22
C CYS A 9 9.10 23.41 -31.84
N ILE A 10 8.78 24.67 -31.56
CA ILE A 10 8.19 25.10 -30.29
C ILE A 10 6.79 24.49 -30.11
N CYS A 11 5.97 24.47 -31.16
CA CYS A 11 4.65 23.83 -31.10
C CYS A 11 4.74 22.31 -30.85
N ILE A 12 5.67 21.61 -31.45
CA ILE A 12 5.87 20.17 -31.24
C ILE A 12 6.34 19.90 -29.80
N LEU A 13 7.27 20.69 -29.29
CA LEU A 13 7.77 20.56 -27.91
C LEU A 13 6.66 20.82 -26.86
N SER A 14 5.79 21.78 -27.11
CA SER A 14 4.67 22.05 -26.19
C SER A 14 3.64 20.93 -26.19
N VAL A 15 3.29 20.36 -27.35
CA VAL A 15 2.35 19.24 -27.46
C VAL A 15 2.88 17.98 -26.75
N THR A 16 4.17 17.68 -26.90
CA THR A 16 4.79 16.53 -26.20
C THR A 16 4.83 16.71 -24.69
N ALA A 17 5.11 17.91 -24.20
CA ALA A 17 5.11 18.22 -22.77
C ALA A 17 3.71 18.10 -22.14
N PHE A 18 2.66 18.53 -22.83
CA PHE A 18 1.28 18.39 -22.39
C PHE A 18 0.82 16.93 -22.37
N ALA A 19 1.14 16.16 -23.40
CA ALA A 19 0.81 14.72 -23.47
C ALA A 19 1.46 13.95 -22.31
N GLN A 20 2.71 14.24 -22.02
CA GLN A 20 3.45 13.62 -20.92
C GLN A 20 2.87 13.98 -19.54
N GLN A 21 2.51 15.25 -19.32
CA GLN A 21 1.88 15.65 -18.06
C GLN A 21 0.51 14.98 -17.87
N ALA A 22 -0.24 14.78 -18.96
CA ALA A 22 -1.51 14.04 -18.92
C ALA A 22 -1.29 12.56 -18.55
N GLU A 23 -0.29 11.89 -19.15
CA GLU A 23 0.07 10.51 -18.85
C GLU A 23 0.51 10.34 -17.39
N LEU A 24 1.34 11.26 -16.88
CA LEU A 24 1.79 11.27 -15.50
C LEU A 24 0.63 11.52 -14.50
N THR A 25 -0.29 12.39 -14.87
CA THR A 25 -1.50 12.65 -14.08
C THR A 25 -2.40 11.41 -14.02
N ALA A 26 -2.57 10.70 -15.14
CA ALA A 26 -3.32 9.44 -15.19
C ALA A 26 -2.66 8.37 -14.34
N PHE A 27 -1.33 8.23 -14.40
CA PHE A 27 -0.57 7.33 -13.55
C PHE A 27 -0.81 7.60 -12.06
N ASN A 28 -0.73 8.86 -11.63
CA ASN A 28 -0.90 9.24 -10.23
C ASN A 28 -2.33 8.99 -9.74
N LYS A 29 -3.34 9.27 -10.57
CA LYS A 29 -4.75 8.95 -10.27
C LYS A 29 -4.97 7.45 -10.09
N GLU A 30 -4.35 6.63 -10.94
CA GLU A 30 -4.47 5.17 -10.84
C GLU A 30 -3.79 4.66 -9.57
N ARG A 31 -2.59 5.16 -9.22
CA ARG A 31 -1.93 4.86 -7.94
C ARG A 31 -2.83 5.16 -6.75
N GLU A 32 -3.46 6.35 -6.75
CA GLU A 32 -4.39 6.76 -5.69
C GLU A 32 -5.62 5.84 -5.65
N ARG A 33 -6.17 5.47 -6.81
CA ARG A 33 -7.31 4.55 -6.92
C ARG A 33 -6.99 3.18 -6.32
N ILE A 34 -5.82 2.62 -6.64
CA ILE A 34 -5.34 1.34 -6.10
C ILE A 34 -5.25 1.43 -4.58
N SER A 35 -4.59 2.46 -4.04
CA SER A 35 -4.45 2.64 -2.60
C SER A 35 -5.78 2.80 -1.89
N ARG A 36 -6.69 3.62 -2.41
CA ARG A 36 -8.03 3.80 -1.85
C ARG A 36 -8.86 2.52 -1.89
N THR A 37 -8.72 1.72 -2.93
CA THR A 37 -9.39 0.42 -3.02
C THR A 37 -8.86 -0.53 -1.95
N GLY A 38 -7.55 -0.61 -1.76
CA GLY A 38 -6.94 -1.40 -0.69
C GLY A 38 -7.44 -0.98 0.70
N ILE A 39 -7.46 0.33 1.00
CA ILE A 39 -8.00 0.86 2.26
C ILE A 39 -9.46 0.43 2.46
N LYS A 40 -10.31 0.52 1.44
CA LYS A 40 -11.72 0.11 1.54
C LYS A 40 -11.88 -1.38 1.80
N VAL A 41 -11.08 -2.21 1.13
CA VAL A 41 -11.09 -3.67 1.33
C VAL A 41 -10.68 -4.00 2.78
N LEU A 42 -9.59 -3.41 3.26
CA LEU A 42 -9.11 -3.65 4.63
C LEU A 42 -10.10 -3.12 5.68
N ALA A 43 -10.70 -1.96 5.46
CA ALA A 43 -11.72 -1.41 6.35
C ALA A 43 -12.98 -2.30 6.40
N GLY A 44 -13.44 -2.80 5.24
CA GLY A 44 -14.57 -3.73 5.16
C GLY A 44 -14.28 -5.05 5.89
N TYR A 45 -13.10 -5.63 5.67
CA TYR A 45 -12.64 -6.80 6.41
C TYR A 45 -12.62 -6.56 7.91
N SER A 46 -12.06 -5.43 8.36
CA SER A 46 -11.97 -5.09 9.78
C SER A 46 -13.35 -4.89 10.41
N ALA A 47 -14.25 -4.18 9.75
CA ALA A 47 -15.61 -3.96 10.24
C ALA A 47 -16.37 -5.29 10.40
N ALA A 48 -16.29 -6.20 9.41
CA ALA A 48 -16.90 -7.52 9.49
C ALA A 48 -16.34 -8.35 10.65
N ASN A 49 -15.01 -8.30 10.85
CA ASN A 49 -14.36 -9.03 11.95
C ASN A 49 -14.66 -8.45 13.33
N ILE A 50 -14.86 -7.14 13.46
CA ILE A 50 -15.31 -6.53 14.71
C ILE A 50 -16.71 -7.05 15.09
N ILE A 51 -17.64 -7.02 14.14
CA ILE A 51 -19.02 -7.48 14.37
C ILE A 51 -19.01 -8.98 14.71
N TYR A 52 -18.41 -9.80 13.87
CA TYR A 52 -18.34 -11.24 14.08
C TYR A 52 -17.61 -11.61 15.37
N GLY A 53 -16.43 -11.02 15.60
CA GLY A 53 -15.60 -11.29 16.78
C GLY A 53 -16.29 -10.89 18.07
N SER A 54 -17.00 -9.76 18.10
CA SER A 54 -17.74 -9.30 19.28
C SER A 54 -18.90 -10.24 19.64
N ILE A 55 -19.68 -10.67 18.63
CA ILE A 55 -20.79 -11.61 18.84
C ILE A 55 -20.25 -12.97 19.29
N ALA A 56 -19.25 -13.50 18.58
CA ALA A 56 -18.67 -14.81 18.85
C ALA A 56 -17.97 -14.86 20.23
N ALA A 57 -17.33 -13.79 20.66
CA ALA A 57 -16.72 -13.68 21.99
C ALA A 57 -17.76 -13.79 23.12
N GLY A 58 -18.97 -13.26 22.90
CA GLY A 58 -20.07 -13.37 23.87
C GLY A 58 -20.67 -14.78 23.98
N GLN A 59 -20.51 -15.60 22.94
CA GLN A 59 -21.09 -16.96 22.87
C GLN A 59 -20.05 -18.06 23.11
N ALA A 60 -18.77 -17.75 22.95
CA ALA A 60 -17.69 -18.74 23.10
C ALA A 60 -17.19 -18.83 24.53
N ALA A 61 -16.60 -19.99 24.87
CA ALA A 61 -15.94 -20.25 26.14
C ALA A 61 -14.46 -20.63 25.94
N GLY A 62 -13.71 -20.66 27.03
CA GLY A 62 -12.31 -21.09 27.02
C GLY A 62 -11.42 -20.18 26.16
N SER A 63 -10.45 -20.76 25.45
CA SER A 63 -9.54 -20.03 24.59
C SER A 63 -10.24 -19.40 23.37
N ASN A 64 -11.36 -19.96 22.91
CA ASN A 64 -12.11 -19.44 21.77
C ASN A 64 -12.71 -18.05 22.06
N LYS A 65 -13.20 -17.82 23.29
CA LYS A 65 -13.65 -16.50 23.72
C LYS A 65 -12.54 -15.47 23.53
N TYR A 66 -11.37 -15.74 24.04
CA TYR A 66 -10.22 -14.85 23.94
C TYR A 66 -9.71 -14.68 22.49
N PHE A 67 -9.83 -15.71 21.67
CA PHE A 67 -9.55 -15.61 20.24
C PHE A 67 -10.44 -14.56 19.57
N HIS A 68 -11.75 -14.62 19.81
CA HIS A 68 -12.70 -13.68 19.22
C HIS A 68 -12.59 -12.27 19.81
N GLU A 69 -12.32 -12.14 21.10
CA GLU A 69 -12.01 -10.84 21.74
C GLU A 69 -10.82 -10.17 21.05
N MET A 70 -9.71 -10.90 20.90
CA MET A 70 -8.51 -10.37 20.26
C MET A 70 -8.73 -10.06 18.78
N ASN A 71 -9.51 -10.88 18.07
CA ASN A 71 -9.91 -10.61 16.71
C ASN A 71 -10.66 -9.27 16.58
N ALA A 72 -11.61 -9.00 17.47
CA ALA A 72 -12.35 -7.74 17.47
C ALA A 72 -11.44 -6.55 17.83
N ILE A 73 -10.58 -6.69 18.84
CA ILE A 73 -9.64 -5.64 19.28
C ILE A 73 -8.67 -5.29 18.14
N TRP A 74 -8.04 -6.31 17.53
CA TRP A 74 -7.10 -6.11 16.43
C TRP A 74 -7.72 -5.37 15.25
N ASN A 75 -8.88 -5.83 14.84
CA ASN A 75 -9.60 -5.20 13.74
C ASN A 75 -10.13 -3.80 14.10
N GLY A 76 -10.41 -3.51 15.37
CA GLY A 76 -10.69 -2.16 15.86
C GLY A 76 -9.51 -1.22 15.64
N ILE A 77 -8.29 -1.67 15.96
CA ILE A 77 -7.05 -0.91 15.72
C ILE A 77 -6.84 -0.72 14.21
N THR A 78 -6.97 -1.78 13.42
CA THR A 78 -6.82 -1.73 11.95
C THR A 78 -7.83 -0.78 11.31
N LEU A 79 -9.10 -0.81 11.74
CA LEU A 79 -10.12 0.11 11.26
C LEU A 79 -9.82 1.56 11.66
N GLY A 80 -9.30 1.79 12.86
CA GLY A 80 -8.84 3.11 13.30
C GLY A 80 -7.73 3.67 12.42
N ILE A 81 -6.70 2.87 12.15
CA ILE A 81 -5.57 3.27 11.29
C ILE A 81 -6.05 3.54 9.85
N THR A 82 -6.86 2.65 9.26
CA THR A 82 -7.40 2.83 7.91
C THR A 82 -8.34 4.03 7.82
N GLY A 83 -9.15 4.27 8.86
CA GLY A 83 -10.02 5.43 8.97
C GLY A 83 -9.24 6.74 8.99
N ILE A 84 -8.20 6.85 9.83
CA ILE A 84 -7.31 8.01 9.87
C ILE A 84 -6.65 8.20 8.49
N GLY A 85 -6.11 7.14 7.90
CA GLY A 85 -5.49 7.19 6.57
C GLY A 85 -6.46 7.69 5.50
N PHE A 86 -7.73 7.28 5.56
CA PHE A 86 -8.76 7.74 4.62
C PHE A 86 -9.13 9.21 4.81
N LEU A 87 -9.30 9.65 6.06
CA LEU A 87 -9.69 11.02 6.40
C LEU A 87 -8.57 12.04 6.14
N THR A 88 -7.31 11.62 6.30
CA THR A 88 -6.15 12.49 6.10
C THR A 88 -5.63 12.48 4.67
N ALA A 89 -6.13 11.59 3.81
CA ALA A 89 -5.74 11.51 2.41
C ALA A 89 -6.12 12.79 1.66
N LYS A 90 -5.13 13.64 1.41
CA LYS A 90 -5.30 14.85 0.59
C LYS A 90 -5.33 14.47 -0.89
N LYS A 91 -6.13 15.19 -1.67
CA LYS A 91 -6.05 15.12 -3.14
C LYS A 91 -4.65 15.56 -3.57
N GLU A 92 -4.02 14.75 -4.38
CA GLU A 92 -2.73 15.12 -4.95
C GLU A 92 -2.93 16.18 -6.03
N GLY A 93 -2.09 17.22 -6.02
CA GLY A 93 -1.99 18.19 -7.09
C GLY A 93 -1.28 17.58 -8.32
N ILE A 94 -0.88 18.47 -9.23
CA ILE A 94 -0.02 18.10 -10.36
C ILE A 94 1.37 17.78 -9.81
N LEU A 95 1.84 16.56 -10.02
CA LEU A 95 3.14 16.09 -9.56
C LEU A 95 4.12 16.05 -10.73
N SER A 96 5.38 16.35 -10.44
CA SER A 96 6.50 16.09 -11.34
C SER A 96 6.81 14.57 -11.41
N TYR A 97 7.60 14.16 -12.40
CA TYR A 97 8.06 12.77 -12.54
C TYR A 97 8.78 12.28 -11.27
N ASN A 98 9.72 13.08 -10.75
CA ASN A 98 10.50 12.70 -9.56
C ASN A 98 9.63 12.57 -8.30
N GLU A 99 8.64 13.44 -8.12
CA GLU A 99 7.68 13.34 -7.01
C GLU A 99 6.81 12.09 -7.15
N SER A 100 6.35 11.79 -8.36
CA SER A 100 5.57 10.59 -8.67
C SER A 100 6.37 9.32 -8.39
N LEU A 101 7.64 9.29 -8.78
CA LEU A 101 8.56 8.19 -8.53
C LEU A 101 8.81 7.99 -7.03
N LYS A 102 9.09 9.08 -6.31
CA LYS A 102 9.27 9.05 -4.85
C LYS A 102 8.04 8.50 -4.13
N LYS A 103 6.84 8.97 -4.51
CA LYS A 103 5.58 8.49 -3.91
C LYS A 103 5.31 7.04 -4.23
N GLN A 104 5.58 6.60 -5.47
CA GLN A 104 5.45 5.20 -5.86
C GLN A 104 6.36 4.29 -5.04
N HIS A 105 7.63 4.63 -4.93
CA HIS A 105 8.57 3.86 -4.13
C HIS A 105 8.24 3.87 -2.63
N ASN A 106 7.74 4.99 -2.10
CA ASN A 106 7.36 5.05 -0.69
C ASN A 106 6.20 4.11 -0.36
N ILE A 107 5.21 4.00 -1.25
CA ILE A 107 4.07 3.11 -1.04
C ILE A 107 4.48 1.63 -1.16
N GLU A 108 5.36 1.30 -2.10
CA GLU A 108 5.94 -0.04 -2.23
C GLU A 108 6.74 -0.44 -0.98
N LYS A 109 7.60 0.48 -0.49
CA LYS A 109 8.37 0.26 0.74
C LYS A 109 7.46 0.11 1.96
N LEU A 110 6.35 0.86 2.03
CA LEU A 110 5.39 0.76 3.12
C LEU A 110 4.78 -0.64 3.19
N PHE A 111 4.28 -1.17 2.07
CA PHE A 111 3.71 -2.52 2.04
C PHE A 111 4.75 -3.60 2.33
N LEU A 112 5.97 -3.45 1.82
CA LEU A 112 7.04 -4.39 2.11
C LEU A 112 7.44 -4.38 3.60
N PHE A 113 7.50 -3.19 4.20
CA PHE A 113 7.77 -3.03 5.63
C PHE A 113 6.65 -3.66 6.48
N ASN A 114 5.39 -3.41 6.13
CA ASN A 114 4.24 -4.00 6.80
C ASN A 114 4.26 -5.54 6.70
N ALA A 115 4.55 -6.10 5.52
CA ALA A 115 4.70 -7.54 5.37
C ALA A 115 5.77 -8.12 6.32
N GLY A 116 6.86 -7.38 6.56
CA GLY A 116 7.85 -7.76 7.57
C GLY A 116 7.29 -7.73 9.00
N LEU A 117 6.47 -6.74 9.34
CA LEU A 117 5.77 -6.68 10.63
C LEU A 117 4.76 -7.82 10.78
N ASP A 118 4.07 -8.21 9.72
CA ASP A 118 3.10 -9.29 9.74
C ASP A 118 3.74 -10.64 10.05
N VAL A 119 4.94 -10.88 9.52
CA VAL A 119 5.75 -12.05 9.91
C VAL A 119 6.09 -12.01 11.40
N ALA A 120 6.44 -10.84 11.94
CA ALA A 120 6.70 -10.69 13.37
C ALA A 120 5.43 -10.93 14.21
N TYR A 121 4.24 -10.53 13.74
CA TYR A 121 2.97 -10.85 14.39
C TYR A 121 2.68 -12.33 14.39
N ILE A 122 2.92 -13.03 13.27
CA ILE A 122 2.77 -14.50 13.21
C ILE A 122 3.71 -15.17 14.24
N ALA A 123 4.98 -14.76 14.28
CA ALA A 123 5.95 -15.31 15.22
C ALA A 123 5.58 -14.99 16.67
N GLY A 124 5.17 -13.76 16.96
CA GLY A 124 4.70 -13.34 18.28
C GLY A 124 3.46 -14.10 18.74
N GLY A 125 2.49 -14.30 17.84
CA GLY A 125 1.30 -15.11 18.10
C GLY A 125 1.64 -16.56 18.39
N ALA A 126 2.56 -17.16 17.62
CA ALA A 126 3.07 -18.51 17.87
C ALA A 126 3.78 -18.63 19.22
N TYR A 127 4.58 -17.63 19.58
CA TYR A 127 5.21 -17.57 20.90
C TYR A 127 4.17 -17.52 22.03
N LEU A 128 3.13 -16.66 21.91
CA LEU A 128 2.06 -16.59 22.91
C LEU A 128 1.34 -17.93 23.06
N LYS A 129 1.03 -18.58 21.95
CA LYS A 129 0.41 -19.91 21.93
C LYS A 129 1.28 -20.95 22.60
N GLU A 130 2.57 -20.99 22.32
CA GLU A 130 3.50 -21.91 22.95
C GLU A 130 3.66 -21.62 24.45
N ARG A 131 3.81 -20.35 24.81
CA ARG A 131 3.89 -19.92 26.22
C ARG A 131 2.65 -20.30 27.03
N SER A 132 1.48 -20.40 26.39
CA SER A 132 0.25 -20.80 27.05
C SER A 132 0.30 -22.22 27.65
N LYS A 133 1.16 -23.10 27.12
CA LYS A 133 1.29 -24.49 27.59
C LYS A 133 2.01 -24.62 28.94
N THR A 134 2.87 -23.66 29.26
CA THR A 134 3.76 -23.72 30.44
C THR A 134 3.40 -22.71 31.52
N THR A 135 2.56 -21.71 31.21
CA THR A 135 2.18 -20.67 32.17
C THR A 135 0.99 -21.11 33.01
N THR A 136 1.00 -20.75 34.28
CA THR A 136 -0.15 -20.90 35.20
C THR A 136 -1.07 -19.68 35.17
N LYS A 137 -0.57 -18.52 34.68
CA LYS A 137 -1.32 -17.27 34.66
C LYS A 137 -2.02 -17.08 33.32
N ASN A 138 -3.34 -17.18 33.31
CA ASN A 138 -4.20 -16.94 32.15
C ASN A 138 -3.85 -17.76 30.88
N PRO A 139 -3.62 -19.10 30.96
CA PRO A 139 -3.19 -19.89 29.81
C PRO A 139 -4.18 -19.86 28.65
N LEU A 140 -5.48 -19.90 28.92
CA LEU A 140 -6.52 -19.83 27.87
C LEU A 140 -6.53 -18.51 27.13
N ARG A 141 -6.25 -17.40 27.82
CA ARG A 141 -6.15 -16.08 27.21
C ARG A 141 -4.92 -15.98 26.29
N LEU A 142 -3.75 -16.44 26.76
CA LEU A 142 -2.55 -16.45 25.94
C LEU A 142 -2.72 -17.29 24.67
N LYS A 143 -3.37 -18.47 24.83
CA LYS A 143 -3.67 -19.33 23.67
C LYS A 143 -4.56 -18.62 22.67
N GLY A 144 -5.72 -18.13 23.12
CA GLY A 144 -6.68 -17.47 22.22
C GLY A 144 -6.11 -16.21 21.54
N TYR A 145 -5.42 -15.38 22.31
CA TYR A 145 -4.76 -14.19 21.76
C TYR A 145 -3.67 -14.56 20.76
N GLY A 146 -2.82 -15.55 21.07
CA GLY A 146 -1.78 -16.01 20.18
C GLY A 146 -2.34 -16.53 18.86
N GLU A 147 -3.38 -17.35 18.90
CA GLU A 147 -4.05 -17.91 17.70
C GLU A 147 -4.69 -16.80 16.85
N SER A 148 -5.32 -15.80 17.49
CA SER A 148 -5.90 -14.64 16.78
C SER A 148 -4.83 -13.77 16.12
N VAL A 149 -3.75 -13.45 16.83
CA VAL A 149 -2.64 -12.64 16.29
C VAL A 149 -1.95 -13.34 15.11
N MET A 150 -1.77 -14.68 15.20
CA MET A 150 -1.26 -15.46 14.06
C MET A 150 -2.17 -15.36 12.83
N LEU A 151 -3.48 -15.50 13.03
CA LEU A 151 -4.46 -15.37 11.94
C LEU A 151 -4.41 -13.99 11.31
N GLN A 152 -4.44 -12.93 12.15
CA GLN A 152 -4.41 -11.56 11.66
C GLN A 152 -3.10 -11.25 10.92
N GLY A 153 -1.95 -11.66 11.46
CA GLY A 153 -0.66 -11.53 10.78
C GLY A 153 -0.65 -12.25 9.42
N GLY A 154 -1.22 -13.46 9.34
CA GLY A 154 -1.35 -14.19 8.08
C GLY A 154 -2.22 -13.49 7.04
N VAL A 155 -3.37 -12.96 7.45
CA VAL A 155 -4.28 -12.21 6.57
C VAL A 155 -3.64 -10.91 6.10
N LEU A 156 -3.01 -10.16 7.01
CA LEU A 156 -2.34 -8.90 6.68
C LEU A 156 -1.13 -9.14 5.76
N LEU A 157 -0.33 -10.17 6.00
CA LEU A 157 0.79 -10.56 5.13
C LEU A 157 0.33 -10.81 3.69
N LEU A 158 -0.78 -11.53 3.52
CA LEU A 158 -1.37 -11.75 2.20
C LEU A 158 -1.85 -10.44 1.58
N PHE A 159 -2.53 -9.60 2.35
CA PHE A 159 -3.02 -8.29 1.89
C PHE A 159 -1.86 -7.38 1.46
N ASP A 160 -0.86 -7.21 2.32
CA ASP A 160 0.28 -6.33 2.06
C ASP A 160 1.16 -6.86 0.91
N GLY A 161 1.32 -8.18 0.80
CA GLY A 161 1.97 -8.82 -0.33
C GLY A 161 1.25 -8.58 -1.66
N ILE A 162 -0.08 -8.71 -1.68
CA ILE A 162 -0.90 -8.42 -2.87
C ILE A 162 -0.81 -6.93 -3.23
N MET A 163 -0.96 -6.03 -2.26
CA MET A 163 -0.88 -4.59 -2.48
C MET A 163 0.50 -4.17 -3.00
N TYR A 164 1.57 -4.73 -2.43
CA TYR A 164 2.93 -4.55 -2.93
C TYR A 164 3.05 -4.99 -4.40
N ALA A 165 2.57 -6.18 -4.74
CA ALA A 165 2.65 -6.70 -6.11
C ALA A 165 1.88 -5.82 -7.11
N ILE A 166 0.69 -5.34 -6.74
CA ILE A 166 -0.12 -4.44 -7.58
C ILE A 166 0.62 -3.11 -7.78
N HIS A 167 1.11 -2.48 -6.69
CA HIS A 167 1.84 -1.21 -6.78
C HIS A 167 3.16 -1.35 -7.55
N ASN A 168 3.91 -2.42 -7.34
CA ASN A 168 5.14 -2.69 -8.08
C ASN A 168 4.89 -2.88 -9.58
N ARG A 169 3.82 -3.62 -9.93
CA ARG A 169 3.41 -3.75 -11.34
C ARG A 169 3.01 -2.41 -11.95
N HIS A 170 2.28 -1.59 -11.22
CA HIS A 170 1.89 -0.25 -11.65
C HIS A 170 3.11 0.66 -11.82
N GLY A 171 4.07 0.61 -10.87
CA GLY A 171 5.31 1.38 -10.89
C GLY A 171 6.18 1.15 -12.13
N LYS A 172 6.14 -0.04 -12.72
CA LYS A 172 6.86 -0.34 -13.98
C LYS A 172 6.43 0.58 -15.14
N ASN A 173 5.19 1.08 -15.15
CA ASN A 173 4.73 2.02 -16.15
C ASN A 173 5.45 3.37 -16.04
N LEU A 174 5.72 3.81 -14.80
CA LEU A 174 6.45 5.05 -14.56
C LEU A 174 7.90 4.95 -15.02
N ASN A 175 8.55 3.79 -14.80
CA ASN A 175 9.91 3.56 -15.30
C ASN A 175 9.98 3.63 -16.84
N LYS A 176 8.99 3.05 -17.54
CA LYS A 176 8.89 3.16 -18.99
C LYS A 176 8.70 4.59 -19.48
N MET A 177 7.96 5.42 -18.73
CA MET A 177 7.85 6.86 -19.02
C MET A 177 9.20 7.58 -18.86
N GLY A 178 9.97 7.24 -17.82
CA GLY A 178 11.30 7.79 -17.60
C GLY A 178 12.32 7.41 -18.67
N GLU A 179 12.24 6.19 -19.18
CA GLU A 179 13.12 5.73 -20.29
C GLU A 179 12.89 6.50 -21.59
N LYS A 180 11.65 6.95 -21.83
CA LYS A 180 11.32 7.80 -22.99
C LYS A 180 11.90 9.22 -22.86
N LEU A 181 12.31 9.62 -21.68
CA LEU A 181 12.83 10.95 -21.33
C LEU A 181 14.32 10.91 -21.04
N GLN A 182 15.12 10.33 -21.87
CA GLN A 182 16.56 10.41 -21.70
C GLN A 182 17.07 11.77 -22.17
N LEU A 183 17.59 12.59 -21.21
CA LEU A 183 18.45 13.72 -21.51
C LEU A 183 19.76 13.15 -22.10
N SER A 184 19.95 13.34 -23.40
CA SER A 184 21.23 13.04 -24.04
C SER A 184 22.13 14.26 -23.90
N ALA A 185 23.15 14.16 -23.05
CA ALA A 185 24.27 15.10 -23.05
C ALA A 185 25.31 14.59 -24.08
N SER A 186 25.41 15.27 -25.20
CA SER A 186 26.47 15.07 -26.18
C SER A 186 27.50 16.17 -26.04
N GLY A 187 28.75 15.93 -26.42
CA GLY A 187 29.83 16.91 -26.35
C GLY A 187 29.56 18.24 -27.09
N ASN A 188 28.49 18.31 -27.87
CA ASN A 188 28.06 19.50 -28.63
C ASN A 188 26.74 20.14 -28.11
N GLY A 189 26.20 19.69 -26.98
CA GLY A 189 24.98 20.29 -26.41
C GLY A 189 24.12 19.31 -25.60
N ILE A 190 23.10 19.87 -24.96
CA ILE A 190 22.07 19.13 -24.22
C ILE A 190 20.87 18.94 -25.15
N GLY A 191 20.50 17.70 -25.43
CA GLY A 191 19.35 17.34 -26.24
C GLY A 191 18.38 16.39 -25.52
N LEU A 192 17.11 16.45 -25.86
CA LEU A 192 16.08 15.52 -25.40
C LEU A 192 15.92 14.43 -26.46
N VAL A 193 16.23 13.18 -26.11
CA VAL A 193 15.98 12.03 -26.99
C VAL A 193 14.66 11.39 -26.54
N VAL A 194 13.66 11.45 -27.43
CA VAL A 194 12.40 10.69 -27.27
C VAL A 194 12.54 9.43 -28.08
N LYS A 195 12.59 8.25 -27.44
CA LYS A 195 12.43 6.96 -28.13
C LYS A 195 10.95 6.74 -28.43
N LEU A 196 10.62 6.69 -29.72
CA LEU A 196 9.30 6.32 -30.23
C LEU A 196 9.11 4.81 -30.16
#